data_7f5209a09d9d248f31254504f618ffec
#
_entry.id   7f5209a09d9d248f31254504f618ffec
#
_cell.length_a   1.000
_cell.length_b   1.000
_cell.length_c   1.000
_cell.angle_alpha   90.00
_cell.angle_beta   90.00
_cell.angle_gamma   90.00
#
_symmetry.space_group_name_H-M   'P 1'
#
loop_
_entity.id
_entity.type
_entity.pdbx_description
1 polymer ?
#
loop_
_entity_poly.entity_id
_entity_poly.type
_entity_poly.pdbx_seq_one_letter_code
_entity_poly.pdbx_strand_id
1 'polypeptide(L)'
;MSVFRPGTHEELGYNEMGEICVTGPGNMIGYDTARATARALQKHDDGRIWLHTGDIGYMNEDGVVYALTRGSAPRFGFPGKELATLPMENRLADAEIEGIKDEFFVIIPDTEHNHHFLPYLYVVLEDGYTLDDIKDDVDACLDDYMKPMDIFQLPERPFFHFKTNRIGLTQELIRSDL
;
A
#
# COMPACT_ATOMS: atom_id res chain seq x y z
N MET A 1 0.19 1.22 -21.01
CA MET A 1 0.34 0.86 -19.58
C MET A 1 0.30 -0.65 -19.51
N SER A 2 1.16 -1.25 -18.71
CA SER A 2 1.20 -2.72 -18.51
C SER A 2 1.68 -3.04 -17.11
N VAL A 3 1.54 -4.28 -16.69
CA VAL A 3 1.98 -4.77 -15.39
C VAL A 3 3.17 -5.71 -15.60
N PHE A 4 4.23 -5.49 -14.84
CA PHE A 4 5.47 -6.26 -14.96
C PHE A 4 5.82 -6.94 -13.64
N ARG A 5 6.49 -8.09 -13.71
CA ARG A 5 7.05 -8.72 -12.51
C ARG A 5 8.05 -7.77 -11.84
N PRO A 6 7.87 -7.41 -10.57
CA PRO A 6 8.72 -6.44 -9.90
C PRO A 6 10.22 -6.77 -10.03
N GLY A 7 11.01 -5.76 -10.41
CA GLY A 7 12.46 -5.88 -10.60
C GLY A 7 12.90 -6.61 -11.85
N THR A 8 11.99 -6.88 -12.80
CA THR A 8 12.27 -7.52 -14.08
C THR A 8 11.61 -6.76 -15.23
N HIS A 9 11.85 -7.19 -16.48
CA HIS A 9 11.16 -6.72 -17.69
C HIS A 9 10.12 -7.73 -18.20
N GLU A 10 9.74 -8.72 -17.38
CA GLU A 10 8.72 -9.70 -17.70
C GLU A 10 7.32 -9.07 -17.56
N GLU A 11 6.62 -8.92 -18.68
CA GLU A 11 5.23 -8.46 -18.71
C GLU A 11 4.31 -9.58 -18.23
N LEU A 12 3.41 -9.25 -17.31
CA LEU A 12 2.44 -10.17 -16.71
C LEU A 12 1.12 -10.16 -17.48
N GLY A 13 0.35 -11.23 -17.34
CA GLY A 13 -1.00 -11.34 -17.89
C GLY A 13 -2.04 -10.53 -17.12
N TYR A 14 -3.29 -10.61 -17.62
CA TYR A 14 -4.42 -10.03 -16.91
C TYR A 14 -4.66 -10.72 -15.56
N ASN A 15 -5.09 -9.91 -14.59
CA ASN A 15 -5.34 -10.34 -13.20
C ASN A 15 -4.11 -10.88 -12.46
N GLU A 16 -2.91 -10.74 -13.04
CA GLU A 16 -1.65 -11.05 -12.37
C GLU A 16 -1.08 -9.79 -11.71
N MET A 17 -0.65 -9.94 -10.46
CA MET A 17 -0.15 -8.82 -9.67
C MET A 17 1.31 -8.52 -9.94
N GLY A 18 1.63 -7.25 -10.16
CA GLY A 18 2.99 -6.79 -10.42
C GLY A 18 3.12 -5.27 -10.31
N GLU A 19 4.25 -4.75 -10.76
CA GLU A 19 4.50 -3.31 -10.82
C GLU A 19 3.80 -2.71 -12.05
N ILE A 20 3.01 -1.66 -11.79
CA ILE A 20 2.36 -0.89 -12.85
C ILE A 20 3.40 -0.01 -13.53
N CYS A 21 3.61 -0.21 -14.83
CA CYS A 21 4.53 0.59 -15.62
C CYS A 21 3.82 1.30 -16.77
N VAL A 22 4.32 2.47 -17.11
CA VAL A 22 3.74 3.33 -18.16
C VAL A 22 4.77 3.65 -19.22
N THR A 23 4.37 3.58 -20.49
CA THR A 23 5.18 4.05 -21.61
C THR A 23 4.38 4.99 -22.49
N GLY A 24 5.02 6.01 -23.03
CA GLY A 24 4.39 6.96 -23.93
C GLY A 24 5.07 8.34 -23.95
N PRO A 25 4.61 9.23 -24.84
CA PRO A 25 5.21 10.55 -25.02
C PRO A 25 5.01 11.50 -23.81
N GLY A 26 4.11 11.16 -22.89
CA GLY A 26 3.87 11.91 -21.66
C GLY A 26 4.79 11.53 -20.49
N ASN A 27 5.70 10.59 -20.68
CA ASN A 27 6.65 10.23 -19.63
C ASN A 27 7.55 11.42 -19.30
N MET A 28 7.90 11.56 -18.01
CA MET A 28 8.89 12.55 -17.58
C MET A 28 10.23 12.35 -18.30
N ILE A 29 11.03 13.39 -18.38
CA ILE A 29 12.40 13.32 -18.93
C ILE A 29 13.35 12.64 -17.94
N GLY A 30 13.12 12.84 -16.63
CA GLY A 30 13.92 12.27 -15.55
C GLY A 30 13.70 12.99 -14.23
N TYR A 31 14.38 12.48 -13.22
CA TYR A 31 14.54 13.15 -11.92
C TYR A 31 15.82 14.00 -11.92
N ASP A 32 15.98 14.84 -10.89
CA ASP A 32 17.18 15.69 -10.65
C ASP A 32 18.47 14.88 -10.46
N THR A 33 18.40 13.59 -10.18
CA THR A 33 19.57 12.71 -10.11
C THR A 33 19.53 11.62 -11.18
N ALA A 34 20.68 11.33 -11.79
CA ALA A 34 20.82 10.26 -12.78
C ALA A 34 20.44 8.89 -12.20
N ARG A 35 20.74 8.66 -10.91
CA ARG A 35 20.41 7.41 -10.23
C ARG A 35 18.89 7.21 -10.09
N ALA A 36 18.16 8.25 -9.69
CA ALA A 36 16.71 8.20 -9.57
C ALA A 36 16.06 8.02 -10.95
N THR A 37 16.57 8.73 -11.96
CA THR A 37 16.12 8.60 -13.35
C THR A 37 16.31 7.17 -13.86
N ALA A 38 17.52 6.59 -13.74
CA ALA A 38 17.80 5.23 -14.19
C ALA A 38 16.99 4.15 -13.48
N ARG A 39 16.57 4.40 -12.23
CA ARG A 39 15.71 3.49 -11.50
C ARG A 39 14.26 3.55 -12.00
N ALA A 40 13.77 4.74 -12.35
CA ALA A 40 12.39 4.95 -12.72
C ALA A 40 12.15 4.77 -14.23
N LEU A 41 13.08 5.18 -15.08
CA LEU A 41 12.98 5.09 -16.54
C LEU A 41 13.91 4.00 -17.04
N GLN A 42 13.34 2.86 -17.41
CA GLN A 42 14.10 1.70 -17.87
C GLN A 42 13.73 1.34 -19.31
N LYS A 43 14.74 1.01 -20.10
CA LYS A 43 14.53 0.50 -21.46
C LYS A 43 14.31 -1.00 -21.39
N HIS A 44 13.13 -1.45 -21.80
CA HIS A 44 12.76 -2.85 -21.83
C HIS A 44 13.17 -3.53 -23.17
N ASP A 45 12.96 -4.84 -23.24
CA ASP A 45 13.34 -5.67 -24.40
C ASP A 45 12.53 -5.32 -25.66
N ASP A 46 11.34 -4.74 -25.49
CA ASP A 46 10.51 -4.19 -26.58
C ASP A 46 11.10 -2.90 -27.21
N GLY A 47 12.23 -2.42 -26.69
CA GLY A 47 12.91 -1.20 -27.12
C GLY A 47 12.32 0.10 -26.61
N ARG A 48 11.19 0.06 -25.89
CA ARG A 48 10.53 1.24 -25.31
C ARG A 48 11.14 1.60 -23.96
N ILE A 49 10.98 2.89 -23.59
CA ILE A 49 11.29 3.34 -22.24
C ILE A 49 10.02 3.28 -21.42
N TRP A 50 10.06 2.51 -20.35
CA TRP A 50 8.99 2.36 -19.39
C TRP A 50 9.29 3.14 -18.11
N LEU A 51 8.29 3.85 -17.63
CA LEU A 51 8.29 4.47 -16.30
C LEU A 51 7.80 3.42 -15.30
N HIS A 52 8.70 2.98 -14.44
CA HIS A 52 8.39 2.17 -13.26
C HIS A 52 7.79 3.08 -12.18
N THR A 53 6.48 2.97 -11.96
CA THR A 53 5.76 3.89 -11.06
C THR A 53 6.06 3.63 -9.59
N GLY A 54 6.49 2.42 -9.27
CA GLY A 54 6.60 1.92 -7.90
C GLY A 54 5.25 1.56 -7.29
N ASP A 55 4.18 1.58 -8.05
CA ASP A 55 2.86 1.15 -7.61
C ASP A 55 2.64 -0.31 -8.02
N ILE A 56 2.12 -1.11 -7.10
CA ILE A 56 1.79 -2.53 -7.30
C ILE A 56 0.28 -2.66 -7.51
N GLY A 57 -0.09 -3.49 -8.47
CA GLY A 57 -1.48 -3.73 -8.82
C GLY A 57 -1.61 -4.74 -9.95
N TYR A 58 -2.76 -4.78 -10.55
CA TYR A 58 -3.05 -5.65 -11.70
C TYR A 58 -3.93 -4.94 -12.72
N MET A 59 -4.01 -5.50 -13.92
CA MET A 59 -4.93 -5.07 -14.97
C MET A 59 -5.89 -6.20 -15.27
N ASN A 60 -7.19 -5.90 -15.37
CA ASN A 60 -8.18 -6.90 -15.79
C ASN A 60 -8.28 -6.99 -17.33
N GLU A 61 -9.08 -7.93 -17.81
CA GLU A 61 -9.30 -8.19 -19.25
C GLU A 61 -9.93 -7.00 -19.98
N ASP A 62 -10.64 -6.13 -19.27
CA ASP A 62 -11.24 -4.91 -19.82
C ASP A 62 -10.21 -3.74 -19.93
N GLY A 63 -8.98 -3.98 -19.51
CA GLY A 63 -7.90 -2.96 -19.49
C GLY A 63 -8.01 -1.96 -18.33
N VAL A 64 -8.83 -2.24 -17.32
CA VAL A 64 -8.92 -1.43 -16.10
C VAL A 64 -7.77 -1.80 -15.17
N VAL A 65 -7.05 -0.78 -14.70
CA VAL A 65 -5.92 -0.94 -13.79
C VAL A 65 -6.34 -0.68 -12.35
N TYR A 66 -6.03 -1.63 -11.48
CA TYR A 66 -6.26 -1.56 -10.04
C TYR A 66 -4.93 -1.38 -9.33
N ALA A 67 -4.66 -0.16 -8.85
CA ALA A 67 -3.51 0.11 -8.00
C ALA A 67 -3.85 -0.22 -6.54
N LEU A 68 -3.08 -1.10 -5.92
CA LEU A 68 -3.38 -1.62 -4.58
C LEU A 68 -2.46 -1.04 -3.50
N THR A 69 -1.18 -0.90 -3.80
CA THR A 69 -0.20 -0.43 -2.83
C THR A 69 1.00 0.22 -3.52
N ARG A 70 1.82 0.91 -2.76
CA ARG A 70 3.10 1.44 -3.22
C ARG A 70 4.26 0.69 -2.58
N GLY A 71 5.21 0.22 -3.40
CA GLY A 71 6.39 -0.48 -2.91
C GLY A 71 6.91 -1.52 -3.88
N SER A 72 8.12 -1.99 -3.66
CA SER A 72 8.86 -2.87 -4.57
C SER A 72 8.48 -4.36 -4.50
N ALA A 73 7.57 -4.74 -3.62
CA ALA A 73 7.11 -6.12 -3.49
C ALA A 73 5.70 -6.19 -2.87
N PRO A 74 4.89 -7.17 -3.27
CA PRO A 74 3.66 -7.51 -2.56
C PRO A 74 3.98 -7.82 -1.10
N ARG A 75 3.13 -7.35 -0.19
CA ARG A 75 3.25 -7.63 1.24
C ARG A 75 2.29 -8.76 1.57
N PHE A 76 2.81 -9.88 2.05
CA PHE A 76 2.01 -11.03 2.41
C PHE A 76 1.84 -11.09 3.93
N GLY A 77 0.60 -11.02 4.40
CA GLY A 77 0.29 -11.31 5.79
C GLY A 77 0.46 -12.80 6.11
N PHE A 78 0.04 -13.65 5.15
CA PHE A 78 0.18 -15.11 5.19
C PHE A 78 0.44 -15.62 3.77
N PRO A 79 0.94 -16.86 3.59
CA PRO A 79 1.13 -17.43 2.26
C PRO A 79 -0.14 -17.34 1.40
N GLY A 80 -0.05 -16.64 0.26
CA GLY A 80 -1.16 -16.43 -0.68
C GLY A 80 -2.20 -15.39 -0.26
N LYS A 81 -1.96 -14.64 0.82
CA LYS A 81 -2.82 -13.55 1.29
C LYS A 81 -2.06 -12.23 1.26
N GLU A 82 -2.40 -11.38 0.34
CA GLU A 82 -1.74 -10.08 0.20
C GLU A 82 -2.35 -9.03 1.12
N LEU A 83 -1.46 -8.29 1.81
CA LEU A 83 -1.82 -7.10 2.56
C LEU A 83 -1.51 -5.87 1.71
N ALA A 84 -2.54 -5.09 1.42
CA ALA A 84 -2.41 -3.81 0.76
C ALA A 84 -3.27 -2.78 1.49
N THR A 85 -2.68 -1.62 1.77
CA THR A 85 -3.36 -0.60 2.60
C THR A 85 -4.63 -0.09 1.97
N LEU A 86 -4.63 0.16 0.66
CA LEU A 86 -5.78 0.76 -0.02
C LEU A 86 -7.04 -0.13 0.00
N PRO A 87 -7.01 -1.45 -0.32
CA PRO A 87 -8.18 -2.31 -0.18
C PRO A 87 -8.71 -2.41 1.25
N MET A 88 -7.82 -2.38 2.25
CA MET A 88 -8.19 -2.40 3.67
C MET A 88 -8.88 -1.09 4.08
N GLU A 89 -8.30 0.04 3.70
CA GLU A 89 -8.85 1.38 3.93
C GLU A 89 -10.20 1.57 3.23
N ASN A 90 -10.36 1.09 1.99
CA ASN A 90 -11.65 1.14 1.29
C ASN A 90 -12.73 0.34 2.00
N ARG A 91 -12.43 -0.84 2.56
CA ARG A 91 -13.40 -1.63 3.32
C ARG A 91 -13.89 -0.91 4.57
N LEU A 92 -12.99 -0.22 5.29
CA LEU A 92 -13.37 0.59 6.45
C LEU A 92 -14.23 1.78 6.02
N ALA A 93 -13.81 2.50 4.98
CA ALA A 93 -14.57 3.63 4.44
C ALA A 93 -15.96 3.22 3.95
N ASP A 94 -16.08 2.08 3.25
CA ASP A 94 -17.36 1.55 2.76
C ASP A 94 -18.28 1.08 3.91
N ALA A 95 -17.70 0.70 5.06
CA ALA A 95 -18.45 0.29 6.24
C ALA A 95 -19.04 1.47 7.02
N GLU A 96 -18.56 2.70 6.76
CA GLU A 96 -19.03 3.94 7.42
C GLU A 96 -19.13 3.79 8.95
N ILE A 97 -18.07 3.25 9.60
CA ILE A 97 -18.05 2.95 11.02
C ILE A 97 -18.26 4.23 11.84
N GLU A 98 -19.32 4.25 12.65
CA GLU A 98 -19.66 5.39 13.49
C GLU A 98 -18.54 5.69 14.49
N GLY A 99 -18.18 6.97 14.65
CA GLY A 99 -17.10 7.41 15.53
C GLY A 99 -15.72 7.49 14.87
N ILE A 100 -15.53 6.96 13.66
CA ILE A 100 -14.28 7.13 12.92
C ILE A 100 -14.40 8.36 12.01
N LYS A 101 -13.57 9.36 12.26
CA LYS A 101 -13.45 10.56 11.43
C LYS A 101 -12.46 10.39 10.30
N ASP A 102 -11.38 9.62 10.53
CA ASP A 102 -10.32 9.36 9.56
C ASP A 102 -9.56 8.09 9.96
N GLU A 103 -9.09 7.31 8.98
CA GLU A 103 -8.39 6.07 9.21
C GLU A 103 -7.34 5.79 8.12
N PHE A 104 -6.29 5.07 8.49
CA PHE A 104 -5.29 4.56 7.54
C PHE A 104 -4.47 3.42 8.14
N PHE A 105 -3.99 2.54 7.28
CA PHE A 105 -3.13 1.44 7.69
C PHE A 105 -1.64 1.75 7.53
N VAL A 106 -0.84 1.20 8.45
CA VAL A 106 0.60 1.03 8.34
C VAL A 106 0.89 -0.46 8.38
N ILE A 107 1.70 -0.95 7.44
CA ILE A 107 2.05 -2.36 7.33
C ILE A 107 3.57 -2.47 7.52
N ILE A 108 4.00 -3.24 8.52
CA ILE A 108 5.42 -3.46 8.82
C ILE A 108 5.81 -4.91 8.60
N PRO A 109 7.11 -5.21 8.33
CA PRO A 109 7.58 -6.59 8.31
C PRO A 109 7.44 -7.24 9.68
N ASP A 110 6.99 -8.50 9.71
CA ASP A 110 7.07 -9.34 10.90
C ASP A 110 8.53 -9.78 11.09
N THR A 111 9.12 -9.45 12.24
CA THR A 111 10.50 -9.78 12.57
C THR A 111 10.69 -11.23 13.01
N GLU A 112 9.62 -11.86 13.46
CA GLU A 112 9.64 -13.25 13.94
C GLU A 112 9.41 -14.28 12.84
N HIS A 113 8.64 -13.90 11.80
CA HIS A 113 8.29 -14.79 10.70
C HIS A 113 8.69 -14.17 9.35
N ASN A 114 9.75 -14.71 8.75
CA ASN A 114 10.25 -14.27 7.46
C ASN A 114 9.14 -14.22 6.38
N HIS A 115 9.11 -13.12 5.64
CA HIS A 115 8.16 -12.84 4.56
C HIS A 115 6.72 -12.55 4.99
N HIS A 116 6.44 -12.44 6.28
CA HIS A 116 5.14 -11.99 6.78
C HIS A 116 5.16 -10.48 7.03
N PHE A 117 3.97 -9.89 7.07
CA PHE A 117 3.75 -8.48 7.35
C PHE A 117 2.57 -8.34 8.30
N LEU A 118 2.67 -7.36 9.18
CA LEU A 118 1.69 -7.08 10.23
C LEU A 118 1.00 -5.74 9.94
N PRO A 119 -0.34 -5.71 9.85
CA PRO A 119 -1.09 -4.50 9.69
C PRO A 119 -1.35 -3.82 11.05
N TYR A 120 -1.23 -2.50 11.08
CA TYR A 120 -1.61 -1.64 12.20
C TYR A 120 -2.55 -0.57 11.70
N LEU A 121 -3.64 -0.34 12.44
CA LEU A 121 -4.63 0.68 12.10
C LEU A 121 -4.41 1.94 12.93
N TYR A 122 -4.38 3.07 12.27
CA TYR A 122 -4.40 4.39 12.90
C TYR A 122 -5.73 5.06 12.62
N VAL A 123 -6.36 5.59 13.66
CA VAL A 123 -7.66 6.25 13.56
C VAL A 123 -7.63 7.65 14.19
N VAL A 124 -8.42 8.53 13.63
CA VAL A 124 -8.84 9.78 14.27
C VAL A 124 -10.31 9.61 14.63
N LEU A 125 -10.63 9.68 15.91
CA LEU A 125 -12.00 9.49 16.38
C LEU A 125 -12.77 10.82 16.46
N GLU A 126 -14.07 10.74 16.35
CA GLU A 126 -14.99 11.81 16.69
C GLU A 126 -15.05 12.03 18.21
N ASP A 127 -15.49 13.21 18.63
CA ASP A 127 -15.60 13.55 20.03
C ASP A 127 -16.60 12.61 20.75
N GLY A 128 -16.14 12.01 21.85
CA GLY A 128 -16.96 11.12 22.68
C GLY A 128 -16.81 9.63 22.36
N TYR A 129 -16.10 9.26 21.31
CA TYR A 129 -15.80 7.87 20.97
C TYR A 129 -14.44 7.43 21.49
N THR A 130 -14.33 6.13 21.79
CA THR A 130 -13.12 5.46 22.23
C THR A 130 -12.74 4.32 21.27
N LEU A 131 -11.55 3.76 21.40
CA LEU A 131 -11.13 2.61 20.59
C LEU A 131 -12.00 1.38 20.84
N ASP A 132 -12.52 1.21 22.06
CA ASP A 132 -13.39 0.09 22.41
C ASP A 132 -14.74 0.15 21.67
N ASP A 133 -15.23 1.35 21.37
CA ASP A 133 -16.50 1.55 20.66
C ASP A 133 -16.46 1.12 19.20
N ILE A 134 -15.27 1.16 18.56
CA ILE A 134 -15.11 0.89 17.11
C ILE A 134 -14.52 -0.48 16.81
N LYS A 135 -13.91 -1.15 17.80
CA LYS A 135 -13.08 -2.34 17.57
C LYS A 135 -13.84 -3.49 16.91
N ASP A 136 -15.02 -3.79 17.41
CA ASP A 136 -15.83 -4.91 16.91
C ASP A 136 -16.29 -4.66 15.46
N ASP A 137 -16.62 -3.42 15.10
CA ASP A 137 -17.04 -3.02 13.77
C ASP A 137 -15.86 -3.06 12.77
N VAL A 138 -14.67 -2.61 13.21
CA VAL A 138 -13.43 -2.75 12.43
C VAL A 138 -13.14 -4.21 12.14
N ASP A 139 -13.22 -5.07 13.15
CA ASP A 139 -12.96 -6.50 13.00
C ASP A 139 -14.00 -7.20 12.12
N ALA A 140 -15.25 -6.73 12.12
CA ALA A 140 -16.34 -7.31 11.34
C ALA A 140 -16.23 -7.03 9.83
N CYS A 141 -15.64 -5.89 9.43
CA CYS A 141 -15.53 -5.52 8.01
C CYS A 141 -14.25 -6.03 7.33
N LEU A 142 -13.32 -6.63 8.08
CA LEU A 142 -12.04 -7.13 7.58
C LEU A 142 -11.97 -8.66 7.59
N ASP A 143 -11.30 -9.23 6.59
CA ASP A 143 -10.93 -10.64 6.64
C ASP A 143 -9.91 -10.89 7.76
N ASP A 144 -9.87 -12.09 8.35
CA ASP A 144 -9.00 -12.39 9.51
C ASP A 144 -7.53 -12.02 9.29
N TYR A 145 -6.99 -12.17 8.08
CA TYR A 145 -5.61 -11.83 7.76
C TYR A 145 -5.35 -10.33 7.58
N MET A 146 -6.42 -9.53 7.48
CA MET A 146 -6.36 -8.06 7.35
C MET A 146 -6.56 -7.35 8.69
N LYS A 147 -7.05 -8.07 9.70
CA LYS A 147 -7.31 -7.47 11.02
C LYS A 147 -6.04 -6.85 11.58
N PRO A 148 -6.12 -5.63 12.12
CA PRO A 148 -4.96 -4.96 12.67
C PRO A 148 -4.44 -5.68 13.92
N MET A 149 -3.12 -5.72 14.07
CA MET A 149 -2.46 -6.21 15.28
C MET A 149 -2.79 -5.31 16.49
N ASP A 150 -2.90 -4.02 16.22
CA ASP A 150 -3.35 -3.03 17.19
C ASP A 150 -3.97 -1.82 16.50
N ILE A 151 -4.76 -1.03 17.24
CA ILE A 151 -5.42 0.20 16.78
C ILE A 151 -4.88 1.37 17.60
N PHE A 152 -4.34 2.37 16.92
CA PHE A 152 -3.78 3.55 17.54
C PHE A 152 -4.63 4.78 17.24
N GLN A 153 -5.02 5.50 18.29
CA GLN A 153 -5.71 6.77 18.15
C GLN A 153 -4.71 7.91 17.96
N LEU A 154 -4.97 8.75 16.97
CA LEU A 154 -4.24 10.00 16.74
C LEU A 154 -5.18 11.20 16.87
N PRO A 155 -4.68 12.37 17.29
CA PRO A 155 -5.45 13.61 17.31
C PRO A 155 -5.79 14.09 15.88
N GLU A 156 -4.93 13.82 14.91
CA GLU A 156 -5.09 14.14 13.50
C GLU A 156 -4.20 13.24 12.64
N ARG A 157 -4.53 13.12 11.34
CA ARG A 157 -3.69 12.40 10.38
C ARG A 157 -2.35 13.11 10.22
N PRO A 158 -1.21 12.42 10.43
CA PRO A 158 0.09 13.03 10.22
C PRO A 158 0.40 13.16 8.73
N PHE A 159 0.72 14.36 8.28
CA PHE A 159 1.12 14.62 6.91
C PHE A 159 2.62 14.95 6.79
N PHE A 160 3.22 14.45 5.71
CA PHE A 160 4.53 14.87 5.24
C PHE A 160 4.47 15.09 3.73
N HIS A 161 4.79 16.31 3.29
CA HIS A 161 4.66 16.72 1.88
C HIS A 161 3.31 16.36 1.27
N PHE A 162 2.20 16.71 1.95
CA PHE A 162 0.82 16.47 1.52
C PHE A 162 0.40 14.99 1.42
N LYS A 163 1.19 14.07 1.97
CA LYS A 163 0.86 12.63 2.05
C LYS A 163 0.89 12.17 3.49
N THR A 164 0.10 11.16 3.81
CA THR A 164 0.16 10.49 5.13
C THR A 164 1.60 10.04 5.41
N ASN A 165 2.15 10.45 6.56
CA ASN A 165 3.52 10.13 6.98
C ASN A 165 3.66 8.69 7.50
N ARG A 166 3.35 7.70 6.64
CA ARG A 166 3.48 6.28 7.01
C ARG A 166 4.91 5.87 7.33
N ILE A 167 5.91 6.52 6.69
CA ILE A 167 7.34 6.20 6.93
C ILE A 167 7.74 6.53 8.37
N GLY A 168 7.33 7.69 8.88
CA GLY A 168 7.60 8.08 10.28
C GLY A 168 6.97 7.09 11.25
N LEU A 169 5.71 6.78 11.07
CA LEU A 169 4.98 5.82 11.92
C LEU A 169 5.55 4.40 11.84
N THR A 170 5.96 3.94 10.65
CA THR A 170 6.66 2.65 10.50
C THR A 170 7.94 2.61 11.35
N GLN A 171 8.72 3.70 11.37
CA GLN A 171 9.95 3.77 12.16
C GLN A 171 9.67 3.79 13.67
N GLU A 172 8.58 4.41 14.10
CA GLU A 172 8.14 4.42 15.49
C GLU A 172 7.72 3.03 15.96
N LEU A 173 6.89 2.34 15.17
CA LEU A 173 6.46 0.96 15.45
C LEU A 173 7.67 0.01 15.58
N ILE A 174 8.58 0.01 14.61
CA ILE A 174 9.77 -0.85 14.65
C ILE A 174 10.67 -0.56 15.87
N ARG A 175 10.69 0.67 16.36
CA ARG A 175 11.47 1.03 17.56
C ARG A 175 10.80 0.63 18.86
N SER A 176 9.46 0.56 18.90
CA SER A 176 8.72 0.17 20.11
C SER A 176 8.73 -1.33 20.35
N ASP A 177 9.00 -2.14 19.30
CA ASP A 177 9.12 -3.60 19.39
C ASP A 177 10.56 -4.07 19.74
N LEU A 178 11.52 -3.13 19.94
CA LEU A 178 12.89 -3.37 20.40
C LEU A 178 13.06 -2.95 21.86
#